data_d52ec9fe8422399b9ea3f3ed9972d491
#
_entry.id   d52ec9fe8422399b9ea3f3ed9972d491
#
_cell.length_a   1.000
_cell.length_b   1.000
_cell.length_c   1.000
_cell.angle_alpha   90.00
_cell.angle_beta   90.00
_cell.angle_gamma   90.00
#
_symmetry.space_group_name_H-M   'P 1'
#
loop_
_entity.id
_entity.type
_entity.pdbx_description
1 polymer ?
#
loop_
_entity_poly.entity_id
_entity_poly.type
_entity_poly.pdbx_seq_one_letter_code
_entity_poly.pdbx_strand_id
1 'polypeptide(L)'
;TVTETTVVKEAPEYLLVGGCFRIKDNADRMYDKLHKEGYANAIIMPYSRDLYLVAYEGYKTEKEAIAAVRKIHKIPGKEETWIYQIK
;
A
#
# COMPACT_ATOMS: atom_id res chain seq x y z
N THR A 1 6.30 -23.52 -1.94
CA THR A 1 6.46 -23.30 -2.20
C THR A 1 6.34 -22.82 -2.71
N VAL A 2 6.22 -23.00 -2.57
CA VAL A 2 6.41 -22.66 -3.05
C VAL A 2 6.11 -21.95 -3.45
N THR A 3 5.80 -22.04 -3.30
CA THR A 3 5.78 -21.45 -3.68
C THR A 3 5.97 -20.52 -3.75
N GLU A 4 6.08 -20.36 -3.42
CA GLU A 4 6.55 -19.53 -3.32
C GLU A 4 7.10 -18.78 -3.94
N THR A 5 7.26 -18.66 -3.66
CA THR A 5 8.12 -18.30 -4.61
C THR A 5 7.69 -17.39 -5.63
N THR A 6 6.69 -17.61 -6.21
CA THR A 6 6.13 -16.85 -7.19
C THR A 6 5.84 -15.51 -6.77
N VAL A 7 5.39 -15.38 -5.60
CA VAL A 7 5.03 -14.12 -5.05
C VAL A 7 6.14 -13.15 -5.12
N VAL A 8 7.30 -13.61 -4.89
CA VAL A 8 8.45 -12.76 -4.91
C VAL A 8 8.70 -12.18 -6.28
N LYS A 9 8.49 -12.98 -7.28
CA LYS A 9 8.71 -12.51 -8.62
C LYS A 9 7.67 -11.53 -9.06
N GLU A 10 6.54 -11.55 -8.38
CA GLU A 10 5.45 -10.69 -8.72
C GLU A 10 5.46 -9.43 -7.88
N ALA A 11 6.63 -8.89 -7.64
CA ALA A 11 6.73 -7.67 -6.87
C ALA A 11 5.84 -6.60 -7.48
N PRO A 12 5.12 -5.84 -6.65
CA PRO A 12 4.22 -4.83 -7.18
C PRO A 12 4.97 -3.66 -7.80
N GLU A 13 4.37 -3.02 -8.78
CA GLU A 13 4.94 -1.85 -9.39
C GLU A 13 4.15 -0.60 -9.02
N TYR A 14 2.97 -0.76 -8.48
CA TYR A 14 2.12 0.36 -8.07
C TYR A 14 1.60 0.09 -6.68
N LEU A 15 1.64 1.10 -5.83
CA LEU A 15 1.14 0.98 -4.47
C LEU A 15 -0.06 1.90 -4.27
N LEU A 16 -1.05 1.41 -3.56
CA LEU A 16 -2.21 2.20 -3.23
C LEU A 16 -1.95 2.80 -1.86
N VAL A 17 -1.43 4.03 -1.84
CA VAL A 17 -0.92 4.63 -0.62
C VAL A 17 -2.01 5.29 0.20
N GLY A 18 -2.07 4.92 1.46
CA GLY A 18 -3.04 5.49 2.38
C GLY A 18 -2.45 6.52 3.33
N GLY A 19 -1.15 6.55 3.48
CA GLY A 19 -0.55 7.53 4.37
C GLY A 19 0.94 7.64 4.18
N CYS A 20 1.49 8.77 4.60
CA CYS A 20 2.91 9.05 4.52
C CYS A 20 3.31 9.64 5.86
N PHE A 21 4.28 9.06 6.51
CA PHE A 21 4.64 9.43 7.87
C PHE A 21 6.12 9.68 8.02
N ARG A 22 6.46 10.62 8.88
CA ARG A 22 7.84 10.88 9.22
C ARG A 22 8.31 9.97 10.32
N ILE A 23 7.41 9.64 11.22
CA ILE A 23 7.73 8.83 12.39
C ILE A 23 7.33 7.40 12.12
N LYS A 24 8.30 6.51 12.20
CA LYS A 24 8.05 5.11 11.89
C LYS A 24 6.96 4.51 12.77
N ASP A 25 6.90 4.88 14.03
CA ASP A 25 5.86 4.36 14.92
C ASP A 25 4.47 4.67 14.41
N ASN A 26 4.28 5.85 13.82
CA ASN A 26 2.98 6.22 13.28
C ASN A 26 2.66 5.38 12.04
N ALA A 27 3.66 5.11 11.23
CA ALA A 27 3.47 4.25 10.07
C ALA A 27 3.11 2.84 10.52
N ASP A 28 3.80 2.35 11.55
CA ASP A 28 3.53 1.01 12.08
C ASP A 28 2.10 0.90 12.61
N ARG A 29 1.62 1.94 13.26
CA ARG A 29 0.25 1.93 13.77
C ARG A 29 -0.76 1.84 12.66
N MET A 30 -0.53 2.59 11.58
CA MET A 30 -1.44 2.53 10.44
C MET A 30 -1.37 1.15 9.79
N TYR A 31 -0.18 0.60 9.67
CA TYR A 31 0.00 -0.72 9.12
C TYR A 31 -0.82 -1.76 9.91
N ASP A 32 -0.69 -1.73 11.22
CA ASP A 32 -1.44 -2.65 12.08
C ASP A 32 -2.94 -2.44 11.93
N LYS A 33 -3.36 -1.18 11.86
CA LYS A 33 -4.77 -0.88 11.70
C LYS A 33 -5.31 -1.45 10.40
N LEU A 34 -4.55 -1.31 9.32
CA LEU A 34 -4.98 -1.82 8.04
C LEU A 34 -5.11 -3.35 8.06
N HIS A 35 -4.19 -4.02 8.71
CA HIS A 35 -4.28 -5.46 8.85
C HIS A 35 -5.54 -5.86 9.61
N LYS A 36 -5.88 -5.12 10.65
CA LYS A 36 -7.08 -5.40 11.42
C LYS A 36 -8.34 -5.13 10.61
N GLU A 37 -8.25 -4.21 9.66
CA GLU A 37 -9.39 -3.89 8.82
C GLU A 37 -9.54 -4.84 7.64
N GLY A 38 -8.64 -5.80 7.51
CA GLY A 38 -8.75 -6.78 6.45
C GLY A 38 -7.80 -6.59 5.28
N TYR A 39 -6.94 -5.59 5.32
CA TYR A 39 -5.98 -5.35 4.25
C TYR A 39 -4.73 -6.19 4.52
N ALA A 40 -4.83 -7.48 4.25
CA ALA A 40 -3.76 -8.41 4.57
C ALA A 40 -2.47 -8.14 3.80
N ASN A 41 -2.57 -7.45 2.68
CA ASN A 41 -1.40 -7.16 1.86
C ASN A 41 -0.83 -5.75 2.07
N ALA A 42 -1.20 -5.11 3.17
CA ALA A 42 -0.67 -3.79 3.47
C ALA A 42 0.85 -3.81 3.51
N ILE A 43 1.45 -2.71 3.09
CA ILE A 43 2.89 -2.60 2.96
C ILE A 43 3.38 -1.31 3.58
N ILE A 44 4.52 -1.37 4.27
CA ILE A 44 5.24 -0.18 4.70
C ILE A 44 6.51 -0.12 3.88
N MET A 45 6.80 1.05 3.32
CA MET A 45 7.98 1.22 2.50
C MET A 45 8.66 2.55 2.79
N PRO A 46 9.99 2.57 2.94
CA PRO A 46 10.69 3.84 3.08
C PRO A 46 10.58 4.58 1.75
N TYR A 47 10.19 5.84 1.82
CA TYR A 47 9.99 6.65 0.64
C TYR A 47 11.17 7.58 0.38
N SER A 48 11.64 8.23 1.44
CA SER A 48 12.82 9.05 1.33
C SER A 48 13.51 8.94 2.68
N ARG A 49 14.53 9.75 2.90
CA ARG A 49 15.26 9.70 4.14
C ARG A 49 14.39 9.69 5.35
N ASP A 50 13.38 10.53 5.35
CA ASP A 50 12.58 10.77 6.54
C ASP A 50 11.13 10.37 6.42
N LEU A 51 10.76 9.66 5.37
CA LEU A 51 9.34 9.36 5.14
C LEU A 51 9.09 7.88 4.94
N TYR A 52 7.95 7.43 5.42
CA TYR A 52 7.49 6.06 5.25
C TYR A 52 6.11 6.07 4.63
N LEU A 53 5.93 5.31 3.56
CA LEU A 53 4.62 5.15 2.94
C LEU A 53 3.95 3.92 3.49
N VAL A 54 2.66 4.03 3.78
CA VAL A 54 1.87 2.87 4.16
C VAL A 54 0.81 2.67 3.10
N ALA A 55 0.84 1.53 2.46
CA ALA A 55 -0.06 1.22 1.35
C ALA A 55 -1.03 0.13 1.74
N TYR A 56 -2.23 0.20 1.17
CA TYR A 56 -3.24 -0.83 1.38
C TYR A 56 -2.85 -2.11 0.66
N GLU A 57 -2.33 -1.95 -0.54
CA GLU A 57 -1.98 -3.10 -1.35
C GLU A 57 -1.11 -2.68 -2.51
N GLY A 58 -0.39 -3.64 -3.10
CA GLY A 58 0.40 -3.41 -4.28
C GLY A 58 -0.26 -4.04 -5.48
N TYR A 59 -0.04 -3.44 -6.66
CA TYR A 59 -0.60 -3.93 -7.91
C TYR A 59 0.47 -4.00 -8.97
N LYS A 60 0.32 -4.92 -9.89
CA LYS A 60 1.29 -5.14 -10.93
C LYS A 60 1.12 -4.16 -12.08
N THR A 61 -0.10 -3.76 -12.37
CA THR A 61 -0.38 -2.87 -13.47
C THR A 61 -1.09 -1.63 -13.00
N GLU A 62 -0.94 -0.56 -13.77
CA GLU A 62 -1.60 0.70 -13.47
C GLU A 62 -3.11 0.54 -13.53
N LYS A 63 -3.59 -0.24 -14.47
CA LYS A 63 -5.02 -0.45 -14.63
C LYS A 63 -5.64 -1.02 -13.35
N GLU A 64 -4.96 -2.00 -12.77
CA GLU A 64 -5.45 -2.60 -11.53
C GLU A 64 -5.43 -1.60 -10.38
N ALA A 65 -4.38 -0.80 -10.32
CA ALA A 65 -4.26 0.20 -9.26
C ALA A 65 -5.35 1.26 -9.39
N ILE A 66 -5.64 1.70 -10.60
CA ILE A 66 -6.67 2.70 -10.83
C ILE A 66 -8.05 2.15 -10.43
N ALA A 67 -8.33 0.91 -10.78
CA ALA A 67 -9.60 0.31 -10.42
C ALA A 67 -9.74 0.25 -8.90
N ALA A 68 -8.65 -0.08 -8.22
CA ALA A 68 -8.66 -0.19 -6.76
C ALA A 68 -8.82 1.17 -6.09
N VAL A 69 -8.13 2.21 -6.60
CA VAL A 69 -8.21 3.52 -5.98
C VAL A 69 -9.62 4.10 -6.14
N ARG A 70 -10.28 3.80 -7.24
CA ARG A 70 -11.65 4.26 -7.42
C ARG A 70 -12.60 3.64 -6.40
N LYS A 71 -12.38 2.38 -6.08
CA LYS A 71 -13.22 1.71 -5.09
C LYS A 71 -12.96 2.26 -3.70
N ILE A 72 -11.69 2.48 -3.38
CA ILE A 72 -11.36 2.90 -2.03
C ILE A 72 -11.76 4.34 -1.78
N HIS A 73 -11.79 5.17 -2.83
CA HIS A 73 -12.24 6.55 -2.69
C HIS A 73 -13.71 6.65 -2.28
N LYS A 74 -14.48 5.60 -2.49
CA LYS A 74 -15.88 5.59 -2.08
C LYS A 74 -16.06 5.35 -0.60
N ILE A 75 -15.00 4.95 0.08
CA ILE A 75 -15.06 4.71 1.52
C ILE A 75 -14.81 6.01 2.24
N PRO A 76 -15.72 6.44 3.12
CA PRO A 76 -15.52 7.70 3.85
C PRO A 76 -14.20 7.68 4.60
N GLY A 77 -13.47 8.77 4.51
CA GLY A 77 -12.18 8.88 5.18
C GLY A 77 -11.01 8.41 4.36
N LYS A 78 -11.25 7.84 3.19
CA LYS A 78 -10.16 7.33 2.36
C LYS A 78 -10.08 8.01 1.01
N GLU A 79 -10.66 9.19 0.89
CA GLU A 79 -10.70 9.91 -0.37
C GLU A 79 -9.34 10.42 -0.83
N GLU A 80 -8.39 10.49 0.08
CA GLU A 80 -7.06 11.01 -0.28
C GLU A 80 -6.06 9.94 -0.65
N THR A 81 -6.50 8.70 -0.75
CA THR A 81 -5.63 7.61 -1.18
C THR A 81 -5.13 7.87 -2.60
N TRP A 82 -3.87 7.59 -2.84
CA TRP A 82 -3.28 7.86 -4.14
C TRP A 82 -2.39 6.69 -4.57
N ILE A 83 -1.99 6.73 -5.83
CA ILE A 83 -1.18 5.66 -6.40
C ILE A 83 0.27 6.13 -6.49
N TYR A 84 1.19 5.30 -6.00
CA TYR A 84 2.62 5.56 -6.11
C TYR A 84 3.23 4.51 -7.03
N GLN A 85 3.92 4.96 -8.05
CA GLN A 85 4.59 4.04 -8.97
C GLN A 85 6.02 3.79 -8.49
N ILE A 86 6.35 2.52 -8.30
CA ILE A 86 7.69 2.13 -7.88
C ILE A 86 8.56 2.03 -9.12
N LYS A 87 9.74 2.65 -9.05
CA LYS A 87 10.64 2.60 -10.20
C LYS A 87 11.81 1.69 -9.94
#